data_3d3a4a1f5fe6e2683a33ae50e75ae446
#
_entry.id   3d3a4a1f5fe6e2683a33ae50e75ae446
#
_cell.length_a   1.000
_cell.length_b   1.000
_cell.length_c   1.000
_cell.angle_alpha   90.00
_cell.angle_beta   90.00
_cell.angle_gamma   90.00
#
_symmetry.space_group_name_H-M   'P 1'
#
loop_
_entity.id
_entity.type
_entity.pdbx_description
1 polymer ?
#
loop_
_entity_poly.entity_id
_entity_poly.type
_entity_poly.pdbx_seq_one_letter_code
_entity_poly.pdbx_strand_id
1 'polypeptide(L)'
;MPTAPVSTTPAADKAAEKAEVKTYFESTGFDRWNRIYSTSDDVNKVQRNIRIGHQKTVDNVLAWLQEQGELGRRSFCDAGCGVGSLAIPLAQLGAGSIAASDLSEAMVQEAERRAGEAGIAPCRISFLASDLESLSGRYDTVICLDVFIHYPQQPAEEMVRHLAGLAEQHLIVSFAPYTPVLAVLK
;
A
#
# COMPACT_ATOMS: atom_id res chain seq x y z
N MET A 1 0.36 -13.92 -35.25
CA MET A 1 0.00 -14.16 -33.84
C MET A 1 -1.31 -13.45 -33.58
N PRO A 2 -2.42 -14.13 -33.29
CA PRO A 2 -3.67 -13.45 -32.97
C PRO A 2 -3.55 -12.81 -31.57
N THR A 3 -3.78 -11.51 -31.50
CA THR A 3 -3.93 -10.77 -30.24
C THR A 3 -5.24 -11.22 -29.59
N ALA A 4 -5.15 -11.73 -28.37
CA ALA A 4 -6.35 -12.05 -27.57
C ALA A 4 -7.19 -10.78 -27.35
N PRO A 5 -8.54 -10.88 -27.39
CA PRO A 5 -9.39 -9.73 -27.14
C PRO A 5 -9.19 -9.26 -25.70
N VAL A 6 -8.88 -7.97 -25.53
CA VAL A 6 -8.88 -7.30 -24.22
C VAL A 6 -10.34 -7.22 -23.77
N SER A 7 -10.73 -8.08 -22.84
CA SER A 7 -12.04 -8.01 -22.18
C SER A 7 -12.05 -6.77 -21.29
N THR A 8 -12.76 -5.74 -21.69
CA THR A 8 -12.99 -4.54 -20.86
C THR A 8 -14.07 -4.87 -19.84
N THR A 9 -13.72 -5.01 -18.58
CA THR A 9 -14.69 -5.10 -17.47
C THR A 9 -15.55 -3.83 -17.46
N PRO A 10 -16.88 -3.94 -17.42
CA PRO A 10 -17.75 -2.77 -17.37
C PRO A 10 -17.44 -1.88 -16.17
N ALA A 11 -17.58 -0.56 -16.33
CA ALA A 11 -17.28 0.41 -15.26
C ALA A 11 -18.08 0.15 -13.97
N ALA A 12 -19.30 -0.38 -14.09
CA ALA A 12 -20.15 -0.76 -12.97
C ALA A 12 -19.54 -1.92 -12.14
N ASP A 13 -18.91 -2.90 -12.79
CA ASP A 13 -18.28 -4.03 -12.10
C ASP A 13 -17.04 -3.58 -11.33
N LYS A 14 -16.23 -2.68 -11.88
CA LYS A 14 -15.07 -2.08 -11.19
C LYS A 14 -15.48 -1.30 -9.94
N ALA A 15 -16.57 -0.52 -10.03
CA ALA A 15 -17.09 0.23 -8.90
C ALA A 15 -17.62 -0.70 -7.79
N ALA A 16 -18.26 -1.80 -8.16
CA ALA A 16 -18.74 -2.81 -7.22
C ALA A 16 -17.59 -3.54 -6.51
N GLU A 17 -16.56 -3.98 -7.24
CA GLU A 17 -15.36 -4.60 -6.68
C GLU A 17 -14.64 -3.68 -5.69
N LYS A 18 -14.47 -2.41 -6.06
CA LYS A 18 -13.85 -1.40 -5.18
C LYS A 18 -14.68 -1.17 -3.92
N ALA A 19 -16.01 -1.11 -4.04
CA ALA A 19 -16.92 -0.96 -2.91
C ALA A 19 -16.84 -2.16 -1.96
N GLU A 20 -16.69 -3.37 -2.50
CA GLU A 20 -16.52 -4.59 -1.70
C GLU A 20 -15.19 -4.56 -0.91
N VAL A 21 -14.08 -4.22 -1.57
CA VAL A 21 -12.76 -4.06 -0.93
C VAL A 21 -12.83 -2.99 0.16
N LYS A 22 -13.45 -1.83 -0.13
CA LYS A 22 -13.63 -0.77 0.85
C LYS A 22 -14.43 -1.24 2.07
N THR A 23 -15.60 -1.84 1.84
CA THR A 23 -16.47 -2.35 2.91
C THR A 23 -15.76 -3.37 3.78
N TYR A 24 -14.94 -4.26 3.16
CA TYR A 24 -14.13 -5.22 3.91
C TYR A 24 -13.15 -4.51 4.84
N PHE A 25 -12.38 -3.52 4.35
CA PHE A 25 -11.38 -2.81 5.16
C PHE A 25 -11.98 -1.82 6.15
N GLU A 26 -13.21 -1.36 5.96
CA GLU A 26 -13.94 -0.53 6.94
C GLU A 26 -14.66 -1.35 8.04
N SER A 27 -14.64 -2.68 7.93
CA SER A 27 -15.34 -3.58 8.88
C SER A 27 -14.40 -4.66 9.46
N THR A 28 -14.69 -5.92 9.17
CA THR A 28 -13.93 -7.07 9.69
C THR A 28 -12.46 -7.09 9.24
N GLY A 29 -12.17 -6.50 8.10
CA GLY A 29 -10.80 -6.35 7.59
C GLY A 29 -9.97 -5.43 8.45
N PHE A 30 -10.54 -4.28 8.90
CA PHE A 30 -9.83 -3.34 9.76
C PHE A 30 -9.27 -4.01 11.01
N ASP A 31 -10.13 -4.66 11.81
CA ASP A 31 -9.70 -5.32 13.05
C ASP A 31 -8.63 -6.39 12.81
N ARG A 32 -8.81 -7.17 11.72
CA ARG A 32 -7.87 -8.22 11.33
C ARG A 32 -6.50 -7.64 10.96
N TRP A 33 -6.45 -6.65 10.07
CA TRP A 33 -5.21 -6.10 9.56
C TRP A 33 -4.53 -5.18 10.56
N ASN A 34 -5.31 -4.41 11.33
CA ASN A 34 -4.79 -3.62 12.45
C ASN A 34 -4.07 -4.51 13.47
N ARG A 35 -4.64 -5.69 13.78
CA ARG A 35 -4.01 -6.69 14.65
C ARG A 35 -2.78 -7.31 14.01
N ILE A 36 -2.83 -7.66 12.72
CA ILE A 36 -1.67 -8.21 11.99
C ILE A 36 -0.51 -7.22 12.00
N TYR A 37 -0.77 -5.94 11.79
CA TYR A 37 0.27 -4.89 11.74
C TYR A 37 0.52 -4.19 13.10
N SER A 38 0.02 -4.75 14.19
CA SER A 38 0.34 -4.31 15.55
C SER A 38 1.46 -5.13 16.15
N THR A 39 1.96 -4.70 17.32
CA THR A 39 2.93 -5.46 18.13
C THR A 39 2.28 -6.52 19.01
N SER A 40 0.95 -6.69 18.95
CA SER A 40 0.21 -7.65 19.77
C SER A 40 0.65 -9.09 19.49
N ASP A 41 0.81 -9.89 20.53
CA ASP A 41 1.07 -11.34 20.43
C ASP A 41 -0.20 -12.17 20.15
N ASP A 42 -1.39 -11.53 20.21
CA ASP A 42 -2.68 -12.17 19.94
C ASP A 42 -2.93 -12.34 18.43
N VAL A 43 -2.06 -13.12 17.80
CA VAL A 43 -2.14 -13.48 16.39
C VAL A 43 -1.89 -14.96 16.21
N ASN A 44 -2.68 -15.59 15.34
CA ASN A 44 -2.46 -16.98 14.98
C ASN A 44 -1.19 -17.13 14.09
N LYS A 45 -0.77 -18.41 13.87
CA LYS A 45 0.45 -18.71 13.10
C LYS A 45 0.42 -18.11 11.67
N VAL A 46 -0.73 -18.13 11.00
CA VAL A 46 -0.87 -17.57 9.63
C VAL A 46 -0.70 -16.05 9.65
N GLN A 47 -1.39 -15.38 10.56
CA GLN A 47 -1.30 -13.93 10.74
C GLN A 47 0.13 -13.49 11.08
N ARG A 48 0.82 -14.26 11.94
CA ARG A 48 2.23 -14.01 12.27
C ARG A 48 3.13 -14.13 11.04
N ASN A 49 2.92 -15.15 10.21
CA ASN A 49 3.69 -15.31 8.97
C ASN A 49 3.44 -14.16 7.98
N ILE A 50 2.20 -13.69 7.87
CA ILE A 50 1.86 -12.51 7.06
C ILE A 50 2.59 -11.28 7.58
N ARG A 51 2.54 -11.03 8.90
CA ARG A 51 3.27 -9.92 9.56
C ARG A 51 4.75 -9.96 9.25
N ILE A 52 5.40 -11.12 9.43
CA ILE A 52 6.83 -11.29 9.18
C ILE A 52 7.15 -11.03 7.70
N GLY A 53 6.35 -11.55 6.77
CA GLY A 53 6.54 -11.34 5.34
C GLY A 53 6.41 -9.87 4.95
N HIS A 54 5.37 -9.21 5.44
CA HIS A 54 5.16 -7.78 5.21
C HIS A 54 6.30 -6.94 5.79
N GLN A 55 6.68 -7.17 7.06
CA GLN A 55 7.77 -6.44 7.70
C GLN A 55 9.07 -6.58 6.92
N LYS A 56 9.40 -7.80 6.46
CA LYS A 56 10.57 -8.02 5.62
C LYS A 56 10.52 -7.23 4.31
N THR A 57 9.36 -7.11 3.69
CA THR A 57 9.18 -6.31 2.47
C THR A 57 9.42 -4.83 2.78
N VAL A 58 8.83 -4.32 3.85
CA VAL A 58 9.04 -2.93 4.31
C VAL A 58 10.52 -2.68 4.60
N ASP A 59 11.18 -3.55 5.36
CA ASP A 59 12.60 -3.42 5.72
C ASP A 59 13.50 -3.38 4.47
N ASN A 60 13.24 -4.25 3.48
CA ASN A 60 13.97 -4.25 2.22
C ASN A 60 13.79 -2.95 1.43
N VAL A 61 12.56 -2.42 1.37
CA VAL A 61 12.28 -1.15 0.70
C VAL A 61 12.99 0.00 1.40
N LEU A 62 12.91 0.06 2.74
CA LEU A 62 13.57 1.11 3.53
C LEU A 62 15.10 1.05 3.35
N ALA A 63 15.69 -0.14 3.42
CA ALA A 63 17.13 -0.33 3.21
C ALA A 63 17.54 0.14 1.81
N TRP A 64 16.80 -0.27 0.77
CA TRP A 64 17.07 0.17 -0.60
C TRP A 64 16.95 1.69 -0.75
N LEU A 65 15.93 2.32 -0.18
CA LEU A 65 15.76 3.77 -0.21
C LEU A 65 16.92 4.51 0.49
N GLN A 66 17.41 3.97 1.62
CA GLN A 66 18.58 4.53 2.30
C GLN A 66 19.84 4.45 1.45
N GLU A 67 20.05 3.33 0.73
CA GLU A 67 21.17 3.16 -0.20
C GLU A 67 21.12 4.15 -1.38
N GLN A 68 19.91 4.54 -1.83
CA GLN A 68 19.76 5.58 -2.85
C GLN A 68 20.17 6.97 -2.35
N GLY A 69 20.23 7.19 -1.03
CA GLY A 69 20.61 8.46 -0.41
C GLY A 69 19.60 9.59 -0.56
N GLU A 70 19.93 10.73 0.01
CA GLU A 70 19.17 12.00 -0.09
C GLU A 70 17.68 11.93 0.31
N LEU A 71 17.31 11.01 1.21
CA LEU A 71 15.91 10.83 1.66
C LEU A 71 15.24 12.15 2.07
N GLY A 72 15.97 13.03 2.75
CA GLY A 72 15.47 14.31 3.23
C GLY A 72 15.12 15.33 2.14
N ARG A 73 15.51 15.07 0.89
CA ARG A 73 15.22 15.94 -0.26
C ARG A 73 14.17 15.36 -1.19
N ARG A 74 13.79 14.10 -0.98
CA ARG A 74 12.87 13.37 -1.86
C ARG A 74 11.44 13.41 -1.34
N SER A 75 10.52 13.34 -2.28
CA SER A 75 9.09 13.20 -2.06
C SER A 75 8.66 11.75 -2.31
N PHE A 76 7.78 11.25 -1.45
CA PHE A 76 7.30 9.87 -1.48
C PHE A 76 5.78 9.83 -1.51
N CYS A 77 5.23 8.84 -2.24
CA CYS A 77 3.83 8.48 -2.16
C CYS A 77 3.74 7.03 -1.68
N ASP A 78 3.11 6.81 -0.52
CA ASP A 78 2.77 5.49 0.01
C ASP A 78 1.31 5.20 -0.32
N ALA A 79 1.10 4.51 -1.44
CA ALA A 79 -0.21 4.25 -2.03
C ALA A 79 -0.76 2.91 -1.52
N GLY A 80 -1.79 2.95 -0.67
CA GLY A 80 -2.27 1.83 0.12
C GLY A 80 -1.49 1.67 1.42
N CYS A 81 -1.34 2.76 2.16
CA CYS A 81 -0.47 2.84 3.34
C CYS A 81 -0.95 1.99 4.55
N GLY A 82 -2.21 1.53 4.52
CA GLY A 82 -2.82 0.85 5.65
C GLY A 82 -2.68 1.66 6.93
N VAL A 83 -2.15 1.04 7.96
CA VAL A 83 -1.90 1.67 9.26
C VAL A 83 -0.54 2.40 9.36
N GLY A 84 0.08 2.72 8.23
CA GLY A 84 1.31 3.50 8.16
C GLY A 84 2.59 2.69 8.37
N SER A 85 2.57 1.38 8.09
CA SER A 85 3.70 0.47 8.34
C SER A 85 4.96 0.81 7.54
N LEU A 86 4.85 1.50 6.39
CA LEU A 86 5.98 2.03 5.62
C LEU A 86 6.16 3.52 5.87
N ALA A 87 5.09 4.33 5.79
CA ALA A 87 5.17 5.79 5.87
C ALA A 87 5.81 6.28 7.18
N ILE A 88 5.46 5.66 8.32
CA ILE A 88 5.98 6.07 9.63
C ILE A 88 7.50 5.83 9.75
N PRO A 89 8.04 4.61 9.54
CA PRO A 89 9.48 4.40 9.60
C PRO A 89 10.24 5.18 8.51
N LEU A 90 9.66 5.41 7.35
CA LEU A 90 10.25 6.25 6.31
C LEU A 90 10.41 7.71 6.80
N ALA A 91 9.41 8.25 7.50
CA ALA A 91 9.50 9.57 8.12
C ALA A 91 10.57 9.61 9.25
N GLN A 92 10.67 8.54 10.05
CA GLN A 92 11.70 8.40 11.09
C GLN A 92 13.12 8.38 10.51
N LEU A 93 13.29 7.82 9.30
CA LEU A 93 14.54 7.87 8.54
C LEU A 93 14.85 9.24 7.93
N GLY A 94 13.97 10.23 8.11
CA GLY A 94 14.18 11.60 7.69
C GLY A 94 13.77 11.89 6.25
N ALA A 95 12.83 11.15 5.68
CA ALA A 95 12.25 11.47 4.37
C ALA A 95 11.76 12.91 4.29
N GLY A 96 11.87 13.55 3.12
CA GLY A 96 11.55 14.96 2.93
C GLY A 96 10.05 15.23 3.09
N SER A 97 9.22 14.60 2.28
CA SER A 97 7.77 14.65 2.36
C SER A 97 7.16 13.31 1.98
N ILE A 98 6.08 12.93 2.65
CA ILE A 98 5.37 11.67 2.39
C ILE A 98 3.88 11.99 2.23
N ALA A 99 3.30 11.61 1.07
CA ALA A 99 1.86 11.51 0.88
C ALA A 99 1.47 10.05 1.07
N ALA A 100 0.68 9.76 2.10
CA ALA A 100 0.24 8.42 2.42
C ALA A 100 -1.27 8.32 2.22
N SER A 101 -1.75 7.32 1.48
CA SER A 101 -3.17 7.17 1.20
C SER A 101 -3.62 5.74 1.35
N ASP A 102 -4.87 5.57 1.78
CA ASP A 102 -5.56 4.28 1.81
C ASP A 102 -7.02 4.45 1.43
N LEU A 103 -7.64 3.41 0.87
CA LEU A 103 -9.05 3.40 0.53
C LEU A 103 -9.95 3.46 1.78
N SER A 104 -9.48 2.91 2.91
CA SER A 104 -10.19 2.86 4.18
C SER A 104 -9.86 4.06 5.06
N GLU A 105 -10.88 4.84 5.39
CA GLU A 105 -10.74 5.96 6.32
C GLU A 105 -10.29 5.50 7.71
N ALA A 106 -10.76 4.32 8.17
CA ALA A 106 -10.35 3.74 9.44
C ALA A 106 -8.86 3.41 9.49
N MET A 107 -8.28 2.92 8.38
CA MET A 107 -6.84 2.67 8.26
C MET A 107 -6.05 3.98 8.33
N VAL A 108 -6.50 5.01 7.62
CA VAL A 108 -5.87 6.34 7.62
C VAL A 108 -5.86 6.94 9.02
N GLN A 109 -7.00 6.92 9.71
CA GLN A 109 -7.11 7.43 11.09
C GLN A 109 -6.17 6.69 12.06
N GLU A 110 -6.07 5.37 11.91
CA GLU A 110 -5.14 4.58 12.72
C GLU A 110 -3.67 4.89 12.36
N ALA A 111 -3.34 5.12 11.09
CA ALA A 111 -2.02 5.54 10.67
C ALA A 111 -1.64 6.91 11.25
N GLU A 112 -2.56 7.88 11.22
CA GLU A 112 -2.37 9.20 11.85
C GLU A 112 -2.12 9.08 13.36
N ARG A 113 -2.93 8.27 14.05
CA ARG A 113 -2.78 8.01 15.49
C ARG A 113 -1.38 7.44 15.80
N ARG A 114 -0.96 6.42 15.03
CA ARG A 114 0.37 5.78 15.20
C ARG A 114 1.51 6.74 14.88
N ALA A 115 1.38 7.57 13.86
CA ALA A 115 2.38 8.58 13.53
C ALA A 115 2.53 9.59 14.68
N GLY A 116 1.43 10.03 15.28
CA GLY A 116 1.42 10.88 16.48
C GLY A 116 2.13 10.21 17.69
N GLU A 117 1.81 8.94 17.96
CA GLU A 117 2.46 8.17 19.03
C GLU A 117 3.97 7.96 18.78
N ALA A 118 4.35 7.83 17.52
CA ALA A 118 5.76 7.73 17.11
C ALA A 118 6.49 9.09 17.12
N GLY A 119 5.81 10.18 17.49
CA GLY A 119 6.40 11.53 17.55
C GLY A 119 6.68 12.16 16.19
N ILE A 120 6.02 11.68 15.13
CA ILE A 120 6.19 12.25 13.79
C ILE A 120 5.45 13.58 13.72
N ALA A 121 6.16 14.63 13.29
CA ALA A 121 5.57 15.95 13.10
C ALA A 121 4.48 15.90 12.00
N PRO A 122 3.30 16.53 12.20
CA PRO A 122 2.19 16.47 11.24
C PRO A 122 2.52 16.94 9.82
N CYS A 123 3.55 17.79 9.67
CA CYS A 123 4.00 18.28 8.36
C CYS A 123 4.88 17.26 7.59
N ARG A 124 5.25 16.13 8.20
CA ARG A 124 6.11 15.13 7.55
C ARG A 124 5.33 14.14 6.71
N ILE A 125 4.14 13.76 7.16
CA ILE A 125 3.26 12.84 6.43
C ILE A 125 1.91 13.52 6.26
N SER A 126 1.42 13.56 5.02
CA SER A 126 0.04 13.93 4.71
C SER A 126 -0.74 12.64 4.49
N PHE A 127 -1.69 12.36 5.36
CA PHE A 127 -2.58 11.21 5.22
C PHE A 127 -3.87 11.58 4.50
N LEU A 128 -4.38 10.69 3.63
CA LEU A 128 -5.58 10.92 2.84
C LEU A 128 -6.36 9.62 2.62
N ALA A 129 -7.65 9.62 2.94
CA ALA A 129 -8.55 8.54 2.53
C ALA A 129 -8.90 8.73 1.04
N SER A 130 -8.32 7.90 0.18
CA SER A 130 -8.48 7.99 -1.29
C SER A 130 -8.20 6.65 -1.95
N ASP A 131 -8.86 6.41 -3.09
CA ASP A 131 -8.51 5.28 -3.95
C ASP A 131 -7.25 5.59 -4.79
N LEU A 132 -6.60 4.53 -5.27
CA LEU A 132 -5.33 4.65 -5.99
C LEU A 132 -5.47 5.44 -7.30
N GLU A 133 -6.59 5.30 -7.99
CA GLU A 133 -6.83 5.94 -9.28
C GLU A 133 -7.14 7.45 -9.17
N SER A 134 -7.53 7.89 -7.97
CA SER A 134 -7.79 9.32 -7.68
C SER A 134 -6.55 10.06 -7.18
N LEU A 135 -5.46 9.34 -6.90
CA LEU A 135 -4.21 9.97 -6.49
C LEU A 135 -3.67 10.87 -7.59
N SER A 136 -3.10 11.99 -7.20
CA SER A 136 -2.53 12.99 -8.11
C SER A 136 -1.24 13.56 -7.54
N GLY A 137 -0.53 14.32 -8.36
CA GLY A 137 0.76 14.89 -8.00
C GLY A 137 1.92 14.20 -8.69
N ARG A 138 3.13 14.56 -8.27
CA ARG A 138 4.40 13.99 -8.76
C ARG A 138 5.29 13.74 -7.57
N TYR A 139 5.88 12.56 -7.52
CA TYR A 139 6.71 12.11 -6.41
C TYR A 139 7.99 11.48 -6.93
N ASP A 140 9.11 11.71 -6.26
CA ASP A 140 10.36 11.05 -6.63
C ASP A 140 10.20 9.53 -6.61
N THR A 141 9.51 9.01 -5.61
CA THR A 141 9.23 7.57 -5.49
C THR A 141 7.77 7.33 -5.09
N VAL A 142 7.09 6.47 -5.85
CA VAL A 142 5.76 5.94 -5.50
C VAL A 142 5.92 4.49 -5.04
N ILE A 143 5.30 4.13 -3.94
CA ILE A 143 5.41 2.81 -3.32
C ILE A 143 4.00 2.27 -3.09
N CYS A 144 3.76 1.00 -3.44
CA CYS A 144 2.48 0.34 -3.24
C CYS A 144 2.71 -1.11 -2.86
N LEU A 145 2.57 -1.42 -1.56
CA LEU A 145 2.88 -2.73 -0.99
C LEU A 145 1.62 -3.47 -0.57
N ASP A 146 1.52 -4.75 -0.97
CA ASP A 146 0.48 -5.71 -0.57
C ASP A 146 -0.97 -5.29 -0.88
N VAL A 147 -1.16 -4.38 -1.86
CA VAL A 147 -2.47 -3.88 -2.28
C VAL A 147 -3.04 -4.69 -3.42
N PHE A 148 -2.25 -4.96 -4.46
CA PHE A 148 -2.73 -5.58 -5.71
C PHE A 148 -3.22 -7.03 -5.54
N ILE A 149 -2.88 -7.67 -4.43
CA ILE A 149 -3.39 -9.00 -4.09
C ILE A 149 -4.92 -9.04 -3.88
N HIS A 150 -5.53 -7.87 -3.65
CA HIS A 150 -6.97 -7.71 -3.41
C HIS A 150 -7.76 -7.40 -4.69
N TYR A 151 -7.09 -7.22 -5.83
CA TYR A 151 -7.72 -6.82 -7.08
C TYR A 151 -7.52 -7.86 -8.18
N PRO A 152 -8.49 -8.02 -9.09
CA PRO A 152 -8.28 -8.77 -10.33
C PRO A 152 -7.15 -8.18 -11.17
N GLN A 153 -6.61 -8.98 -12.09
CA GLN A 153 -5.44 -8.60 -12.88
C GLN A 153 -5.63 -7.29 -13.64
N GLN A 154 -6.74 -7.13 -14.37
CA GLN A 154 -6.94 -5.96 -15.22
C GLN A 154 -7.04 -4.64 -14.43
N PRO A 155 -7.86 -4.52 -13.36
CA PRO A 155 -7.83 -3.35 -12.49
C PRO A 155 -6.44 -3.07 -11.91
N ALA A 156 -5.73 -4.11 -11.45
CA ALA A 156 -4.38 -3.96 -10.90
C ALA A 156 -3.40 -3.38 -11.94
N GLU A 157 -3.45 -3.83 -13.21
CA GLU A 157 -2.61 -3.28 -14.29
C GLU A 157 -2.91 -1.79 -14.56
N GLU A 158 -4.18 -1.39 -14.51
CA GLU A 158 -4.57 0.02 -14.68
C GLU A 158 -4.07 0.88 -13.53
N MET A 159 -4.20 0.40 -12.29
CA MET A 159 -3.68 1.06 -11.08
C MET A 159 -2.15 1.22 -11.15
N VAL A 160 -1.41 0.16 -11.51
CA VAL A 160 0.05 0.21 -11.66
C VAL A 160 0.45 1.25 -12.72
N ARG A 161 -0.27 1.30 -13.85
CA ARG A 161 0.00 2.28 -14.91
C ARG A 161 -0.25 3.71 -14.43
N HIS A 162 -1.32 3.92 -13.66
CA HIS A 162 -1.62 5.21 -13.06
C HIS A 162 -0.51 5.64 -12.08
N LEU A 163 -0.15 4.77 -11.14
CA LEU A 163 0.91 5.05 -10.16
C LEU A 163 2.27 5.28 -10.82
N ALA A 164 2.58 4.57 -11.91
CA ALA A 164 3.79 4.82 -12.69
C ALA A 164 3.81 6.23 -13.29
N GLY A 165 2.63 6.78 -13.66
CA GLY A 165 2.49 8.15 -14.13
C GLY A 165 2.75 9.21 -13.06
N LEU A 166 2.63 8.88 -11.77
CA LEU A 166 2.91 9.78 -10.64
C LEU A 166 4.38 9.74 -10.20
N ALA A 167 5.11 8.68 -10.55
CA ALA A 167 6.50 8.49 -10.16
C ALA A 167 7.45 9.22 -11.11
N GLU A 168 8.39 10.00 -10.57
CA GLU A 168 9.42 10.69 -11.35
C GLU A 168 10.66 9.83 -11.56
N GLN A 169 11.04 9.03 -10.55
CA GLN A 169 12.25 8.21 -10.59
C GLN A 169 11.93 6.72 -10.41
N HIS A 170 11.14 6.38 -9.38
CA HIS A 170 10.91 4.99 -9.03
C HIS A 170 9.45 4.69 -8.71
N LEU A 171 8.96 3.57 -9.23
CA LEU A 171 7.75 2.90 -8.75
C LEU A 171 8.15 1.57 -8.12
N ILE A 172 7.83 1.39 -6.84
CA ILE A 172 8.08 0.16 -6.08
C ILE A 172 6.74 -0.49 -5.78
N VAL A 173 6.55 -1.72 -6.23
CA VAL A 173 5.32 -2.47 -6.01
C VAL A 173 5.62 -3.88 -5.51
N SER A 174 4.75 -4.43 -4.67
CA SER A 174 4.81 -5.85 -4.31
C SER A 174 3.68 -6.63 -4.96
N PHE A 175 3.99 -7.85 -5.36
CA PHE A 175 3.03 -8.82 -5.88
C PHE A 175 3.14 -10.13 -5.12
N ALA A 176 2.02 -10.83 -4.95
CA ALA A 176 2.05 -12.19 -4.47
C ALA A 176 2.84 -13.07 -5.47
N PRO A 177 3.79 -13.90 -5.01
CA PRO A 177 4.53 -14.77 -5.91
C PRO A 177 3.56 -15.74 -6.60
N TYR A 178 3.63 -15.83 -7.93
CA TYR A 178 2.89 -16.84 -8.67
C TYR A 178 3.58 -18.20 -8.45
N THR A 179 2.94 -19.07 -7.69
CA THR A 179 3.34 -20.47 -7.58
C THR A 179 2.19 -21.37 -8.00
N PRO A 180 2.45 -22.53 -8.65
CA PRO A 180 1.38 -23.48 -9.02
C PRO A 180 0.52 -23.90 -7.81
N VAL A 181 1.11 -23.97 -6.63
CA VAL A 181 0.42 -24.32 -5.37
C VAL A 181 -0.56 -23.22 -4.96
N LEU A 182 -0.17 -21.94 -5.05
CA LEU A 182 -1.05 -20.81 -4.74
C LEU A 182 -2.14 -20.62 -5.79
N ALA A 183 -1.91 -21.00 -7.04
CA ALA A 183 -2.92 -20.96 -8.09
C ALA A 183 -4.07 -21.96 -7.86
N VAL A 184 -3.82 -23.07 -7.15
CA VAL A 184 -4.83 -24.09 -6.82
C VAL A 184 -5.61 -23.72 -5.55
N LEU A 185 -5.08 -22.82 -4.70
CA LEU A 185 -5.69 -22.39 -3.44
C LEU A 185 -6.55 -21.11 -3.57
N LYS A 186 -6.66 -20.55 -4.76
CA LYS A 186 -7.59 -19.51 -5.13
C LYS A 186 -8.86 -20.13 -5.71
#